data_9365919304fe85aab615c37da3f289f1
#
_entry.id   9365919304fe85aab615c37da3f289f1
#
_cell.length_a   1.000
_cell.length_b   1.000
_cell.length_c   1.000
_cell.angle_alpha   90.00
_cell.angle_beta   90.00
_cell.angle_gamma   90.00
#
_symmetry.space_group_name_H-M   'P 1'
#
loop_
_entity.id
_entity.type
_entity.pdbx_description
1 polymer ?
#
loop_
_entity_poly.entity_id
_entity_poly.type
_entity_poly.pdbx_seq_one_letter_code
_entity_poly.pdbx_strand_id
1 'polypeptide(L)'
;MTTPNTIVETMNKAHSHGADAEKAHPSRADRPTSFNLDDIAVPHGREEDWRFTPMRRIERLFEPANYDAGDAPVTVEAPAPVTVETVARDDKRLGTVLAPGDRTAVVAWNGFEQATVVEIPAEAELDAPVRINVADVAGTRAQHIMIRAGKFSKATVILSHTGSAQAALNQTVEVETGDSANLTVVSLQEWDDTALHASNQRLALGRDSKLTHIVVTFGGDLVRVCADTDFRGPGAELNMLGIYFVDGGQHLEHRVFVDHSQPKCFSRVTYKGALQGKDAHSVWIGDCLIREAADGTDTYELNRNLVLTEGAKADSVPNLEIENGEIEGAGHASATGRFDDEQLFYLMSRGVPEHEARRLVVRGFFAELINQIGVPEVVDHLMATVEAELAKSRNN
;
A
#
# COMPACT_ATOMS: atom_id res chain seq x y z
N MET A 1 -36.12 50.35 -21.33
CA MET A 1 -35.46 49.33 -22.14
C MET A 1 -34.08 49.10 -21.53
N THR A 2 -34.00 48.18 -20.59
CA THR A 2 -32.72 47.80 -19.90
C THR A 2 -32.28 46.49 -20.51
N THR A 3 -31.08 46.52 -21.07
CA THR A 3 -30.40 45.46 -21.78
C THR A 3 -30.04 44.27 -20.86
N PRO A 4 -30.19 43.02 -21.31
CA PRO A 4 -29.87 41.84 -20.51
C PRO A 4 -28.43 41.38 -20.79
N ASN A 5 -27.45 42.09 -20.27
CA ASN A 5 -26.06 41.72 -20.47
C ASN A 5 -25.18 41.76 -19.21
N THR A 6 -25.80 41.85 -18.03
CA THR A 6 -25.03 42.02 -16.77
C THR A 6 -24.95 40.76 -15.93
N ILE A 7 -25.57 39.65 -16.33
CA ILE A 7 -25.59 38.42 -15.52
C ILE A 7 -24.53 37.39 -16.00
N VAL A 8 -24.05 37.51 -17.23
CA VAL A 8 -23.06 36.54 -17.79
C VAL A 8 -21.61 36.92 -17.40
N GLU A 9 -21.33 38.18 -17.09
CA GLU A 9 -19.97 38.62 -16.72
C GLU A 9 -19.56 38.33 -15.28
N THR A 10 -20.50 37.95 -14.41
CA THR A 10 -20.21 37.63 -13.01
C THR A 10 -19.94 36.16 -12.76
N MET A 11 -20.14 35.28 -13.73
CA MET A 11 -19.88 33.84 -13.58
C MET A 11 -18.47 33.38 -14.02
N ASN A 12 -17.66 34.25 -14.63
CA ASN A 12 -16.31 33.94 -15.09
C ASN A 12 -15.17 34.65 -14.36
N LYS A 13 -15.42 35.19 -13.18
CA LYS A 13 -14.32 35.59 -12.31
C LYS A 13 -13.97 34.42 -11.43
N ALA A 14 -12.92 33.67 -11.83
CA ALA A 14 -12.19 32.83 -10.93
C ALA A 14 -11.93 33.65 -9.65
N HIS A 15 -12.44 33.24 -8.52
CA HIS A 15 -12.11 33.84 -7.24
C HIS A 15 -10.63 33.52 -6.96
N SER A 16 -9.72 34.43 -7.31
CA SER A 16 -8.35 34.38 -6.83
C SER A 16 -8.40 34.63 -5.34
N HIS A 17 -8.21 33.63 -4.54
CA HIS A 17 -7.78 33.78 -3.17
C HIS A 17 -6.39 34.46 -3.26
N GLY A 18 -6.14 35.49 -2.44
CA GLY A 18 -4.98 36.38 -2.54
C GLY A 18 -3.62 35.66 -2.56
N ALA A 19 -2.52 36.40 -2.61
CA ALA A 19 -1.14 35.95 -2.79
C ALA A 19 -0.64 34.83 -1.85
N ASP A 20 -1.42 34.46 -0.81
CA ASP A 20 -1.20 33.29 0.06
C ASP A 20 -1.90 32.00 -0.43
N ALA A 21 -2.66 32.05 -1.52
CA ALA A 21 -3.34 30.88 -2.10
C ALA A 21 -2.42 30.01 -2.99
N GLU A 22 -1.19 30.43 -3.15
CA GLU A 22 -0.18 29.73 -3.97
C GLU A 22 0.38 28.44 -3.32
N LYS A 23 -0.11 28.06 -2.15
CA LYS A 23 0.27 26.80 -1.48
C LYS A 23 -0.91 25.88 -1.22
N ALA A 24 -1.92 25.91 -2.05
CA ALA A 24 -2.99 24.93 -2.01
C ALA A 24 -2.45 23.59 -2.57
N HIS A 25 -2.13 22.68 -1.66
CA HIS A 25 -1.82 21.28 -1.90
C HIS A 25 -0.67 21.05 -2.89
N PRO A 26 0.59 21.09 -2.44
CA PRO A 26 1.68 20.62 -3.28
C PRO A 26 1.37 19.16 -3.69
N SER A 27 1.58 18.84 -4.96
CA SER A 27 1.53 17.48 -5.46
C SER A 27 2.36 16.57 -4.55
N ARG A 28 1.91 15.32 -4.35
CA ARG A 28 2.73 14.34 -3.64
C ARG A 28 4.09 14.14 -4.31
N ALA A 29 4.20 14.42 -5.60
CA ALA A 29 5.45 14.42 -6.34
C ALA A 29 6.46 15.51 -5.88
N ASP A 30 5.97 16.60 -5.33
CA ASP A 30 6.80 17.74 -4.88
C ASP A 30 7.32 17.57 -3.45
N ARG A 31 6.97 16.47 -2.78
CA ARG A 31 7.46 16.20 -1.42
C ARG A 31 8.99 16.08 -1.39
N PRO A 32 9.64 16.55 -0.32
CA PRO A 32 11.08 16.37 -0.16
C PRO A 32 11.41 14.89 -0.09
N THR A 33 12.43 14.46 -0.82
CA THR A 33 13.00 13.12 -0.74
C THR A 33 14.48 13.21 -0.44
N SER A 34 14.97 12.43 0.50
CA SER A 34 16.40 12.44 0.86
C SER A 34 16.80 11.16 1.59
N PHE A 35 18.05 10.76 1.40
CA PHE A 35 18.71 9.72 2.21
C PHE A 35 19.28 10.29 3.51
N ASN A 36 19.38 11.61 3.64
CA ASN A 36 19.88 12.27 4.84
C ASN A 36 18.72 12.55 5.80
N LEU A 37 18.88 12.10 7.04
CA LEU A 37 17.89 12.23 8.10
C LEU A 37 17.51 13.69 8.41
N ASP A 38 18.47 14.60 8.31
CA ASP A 38 18.30 16.02 8.66
C ASP A 38 17.43 16.78 7.64
N ASP A 39 17.29 16.25 6.42
CA ASP A 39 16.49 16.88 5.36
C ASP A 39 14.97 16.60 5.51
N ILE A 40 14.61 15.60 6.29
CA ILE A 40 13.21 15.17 6.49
C ILE A 40 12.80 15.41 7.95
N ALA A 41 12.05 16.45 8.19
CA ALA A 41 11.61 16.82 9.54
C ALA A 41 10.76 15.73 10.21
N VAL A 42 10.79 15.70 11.54
CA VAL A 42 9.87 14.90 12.36
C VAL A 42 8.45 15.48 12.20
N PRO A 43 7.48 14.69 11.76
CA PRO A 43 6.13 15.18 11.54
C PRO A 43 5.40 15.47 12.86
N HIS A 44 4.46 16.41 12.82
CA HIS A 44 3.63 16.78 13.97
C HIS A 44 2.13 16.48 13.78
N GLY A 45 1.75 15.79 12.66
CA GLY A 45 0.39 15.32 12.40
C GLY A 45 -0.54 16.35 11.75
N ARG A 46 0.00 17.50 11.29
CA ARG A 46 -0.76 18.48 10.50
C ARG A 46 -0.41 18.44 9.02
N GLU A 47 0.68 17.80 8.70
CA GLU A 47 1.11 17.55 7.33
C GLU A 47 0.11 16.62 6.64
N GLU A 48 -0.11 16.79 5.35
CA GLU A 48 -1.05 16.01 4.56
C GLU A 48 -0.75 14.51 4.65
N ASP A 49 0.52 14.13 4.67
CA ASP A 49 0.96 12.73 4.79
C ASP A 49 0.71 12.11 6.16
N TRP A 50 0.39 12.90 7.19
CA TRP A 50 0.30 12.44 8.58
C TRP A 50 -1.01 12.79 9.28
N ARG A 51 -1.91 13.52 8.61
CA ARG A 51 -3.15 14.06 9.21
C ARG A 51 -4.10 13.02 9.78
N PHE A 52 -4.05 11.79 9.27
CA PHE A 52 -4.89 10.69 9.75
C PHE A 52 -4.15 9.73 10.69
N THR A 53 -2.82 9.79 10.73
CA THR A 53 -1.97 8.89 11.50
C THR A 53 -2.01 9.27 12.98
N PRO A 54 -2.26 8.34 13.91
CA PRO A 54 -2.24 8.62 15.34
C PRO A 54 -0.79 8.77 15.84
N MET A 55 -0.24 9.97 15.72
CA MET A 55 1.18 10.30 15.88
C MET A 55 1.83 9.71 17.13
N ARG A 56 1.13 9.75 18.29
CA ARG A 56 1.67 9.20 19.56
C ARG A 56 1.90 7.69 19.52
N ARG A 57 1.19 6.96 18.65
CA ARG A 57 1.34 5.50 18.53
C ARG A 57 2.54 5.12 17.67
N ILE A 58 2.95 5.99 16.72
CA ILE A 58 4.03 5.72 15.77
C ILE A 58 5.33 6.48 16.11
N GLU A 59 5.31 7.43 17.05
CA GLU A 59 6.44 8.35 17.33
C GLU A 59 7.77 7.65 17.61
N ARG A 60 7.74 6.43 18.18
CA ARG A 60 8.97 5.66 18.43
C ARG A 60 9.73 5.29 17.16
N LEU A 61 9.09 5.33 15.99
CA LEU A 61 9.74 5.06 14.69
C LEU A 61 10.37 6.29 14.05
N PHE A 62 10.22 7.49 14.63
CA PHE A 62 10.72 8.73 14.04
C PHE A 62 12.18 9.07 14.40
N GLU A 63 12.74 8.42 15.40
CA GLU A 63 14.07 8.73 15.89
C GLU A 63 14.97 7.50 15.91
N PRO A 64 16.16 7.55 15.26
CA PRO A 64 17.12 6.44 15.26
C PRO A 64 17.54 5.98 16.67
N ALA A 65 17.54 6.88 17.64
CA ALA A 65 17.89 6.56 19.02
C ALA A 65 16.93 5.59 19.72
N ASN A 66 15.73 5.37 19.15
CA ASN A 66 14.73 4.43 19.66
C ASN A 66 14.94 3.00 19.15
N TYR A 67 15.90 2.78 18.24
CA TYR A 67 16.12 1.48 17.62
C TYR A 67 17.12 0.67 18.42
N ASP A 68 16.78 -0.59 18.58
CA ASP A 68 17.68 -1.59 19.14
C ASP A 68 18.72 -2.00 18.09
N ALA A 69 19.87 -2.49 18.55
CA ALA A 69 20.95 -2.91 17.66
C ALA A 69 20.58 -4.14 16.83
N GLY A 70 21.02 -4.15 15.59
CA GLY A 70 20.80 -5.21 14.61
C GLY A 70 19.45 -5.11 13.88
N ASP A 71 19.40 -5.75 12.74
CA ASP A 71 18.24 -5.76 11.86
C ASP A 71 17.13 -6.70 12.34
N ALA A 72 15.91 -6.53 11.81
CA ALA A 72 14.84 -7.48 12.03
C ALA A 72 15.18 -8.84 11.41
N PRO A 73 14.87 -9.97 12.08
CA PRO A 73 15.12 -11.29 11.54
C PRO A 73 14.38 -11.52 10.23
N VAL A 74 15.05 -12.12 9.27
CA VAL A 74 14.48 -12.50 7.98
C VAL A 74 15.03 -13.85 7.53
N THR A 75 14.16 -14.69 7.00
CA THR A 75 14.53 -15.95 6.34
C THR A 75 14.01 -15.97 4.92
N VAL A 76 14.77 -16.54 4.00
CA VAL A 76 14.37 -16.59 2.60
C VAL A 76 14.50 -18.03 2.09
N GLU A 77 13.41 -18.53 1.52
CA GLU A 77 13.35 -19.79 0.78
C GLU A 77 13.15 -19.44 -0.70
N ALA A 78 14.15 -19.78 -1.52
CA ALA A 78 14.14 -19.44 -2.93
C ALA A 78 14.45 -20.66 -3.80
N PRO A 79 13.67 -20.92 -4.86
CA PRO A 79 13.99 -21.96 -5.83
C PRO A 79 15.18 -21.52 -6.70
N ALA A 80 15.97 -22.48 -7.19
CA ALA A 80 16.98 -22.18 -8.21
C ALA A 80 16.28 -21.66 -9.48
N PRO A 81 16.85 -20.70 -10.21
CA PRO A 81 18.19 -20.12 -10.08
C PRO A 81 18.26 -18.80 -9.29
N VAL A 82 17.28 -18.49 -8.42
CA VAL A 82 17.26 -17.25 -7.63
C VAL A 82 18.47 -17.19 -6.70
N THR A 83 19.09 -16.02 -6.58
CA THR A 83 20.14 -15.76 -5.61
C THR A 83 19.65 -14.90 -4.46
N VAL A 84 20.13 -15.21 -3.26
CA VAL A 84 19.80 -14.48 -2.03
C VAL A 84 21.12 -14.10 -1.36
N GLU A 85 21.29 -12.81 -1.11
CA GLU A 85 22.50 -12.25 -0.50
C GLU A 85 22.14 -11.36 0.66
N THR A 86 22.97 -11.37 1.69
CA THR A 86 22.97 -10.35 2.73
C THR A 86 24.11 -9.38 2.45
N VAL A 87 23.80 -8.11 2.29
CA VAL A 87 24.75 -7.07 1.87
C VAL A 87 24.77 -5.89 2.83
N ALA A 88 25.89 -5.17 2.88
CA ALA A 88 26.00 -3.94 3.66
C ALA A 88 25.24 -2.79 2.99
N ARG A 89 24.93 -1.74 3.76
CA ARG A 89 24.16 -0.57 3.29
C ARG A 89 24.77 0.16 2.10
N ASP A 90 26.05 0.09 1.90
CA ASP A 90 26.78 0.72 0.78
C ASP A 90 26.77 -0.10 -0.52
N ASP A 91 26.06 -1.22 -0.56
CA ASP A 91 25.85 -1.98 -1.79
C ASP A 91 25.10 -1.12 -2.82
N LYS A 92 25.63 -1.05 -4.03
CA LYS A 92 25.14 -0.15 -5.08
C LYS A 92 23.75 -0.50 -5.61
N ARG A 93 23.23 -1.67 -5.27
CA ARG A 93 21.87 -2.09 -5.65
C ARG A 93 20.80 -1.42 -4.77
N LEU A 94 21.16 -1.00 -3.56
CA LEU A 94 20.24 -0.41 -2.60
C LEU A 94 20.01 1.09 -2.84
N GLY A 95 18.82 1.57 -2.54
CA GLY A 95 18.44 2.98 -2.72
C GLY A 95 18.33 3.41 -4.17
N THR A 96 18.20 2.46 -5.10
CA THR A 96 18.16 2.76 -6.55
C THR A 96 16.75 2.93 -7.09
N VAL A 97 15.73 2.51 -6.36
CA VAL A 97 14.34 2.59 -6.82
C VAL A 97 13.79 3.99 -6.63
N LEU A 98 13.69 4.47 -5.42
CA LEU A 98 13.25 5.82 -5.07
C LEU A 98 13.94 6.26 -3.78
N ALA A 99 14.22 7.55 -3.63
CA ALA A 99 14.71 8.09 -2.37
C ALA A 99 13.61 8.09 -1.29
N PRO A 100 13.97 8.02 0.01
CA PRO A 100 13.03 8.16 1.11
C PRO A 100 12.20 9.44 1.01
N GLY A 101 10.88 9.34 1.09
CA GLY A 101 9.96 10.46 0.92
C GLY A 101 9.20 10.86 2.20
N ASP A 102 9.44 10.19 3.32
CA ASP A 102 8.88 10.58 4.61
C ASP A 102 9.83 10.23 5.78
N ARG A 103 9.44 10.62 7.00
CA ARG A 103 10.28 10.45 8.19
C ARG A 103 10.54 8.97 8.50
N THR A 104 9.55 8.10 8.40
CA THR A 104 9.78 6.66 8.64
C THR A 104 10.71 6.07 7.59
N ALA A 105 10.56 6.45 6.32
CA ALA A 105 11.39 5.97 5.23
C ALA A 105 12.87 6.34 5.40
N VAL A 106 13.16 7.60 5.77
CA VAL A 106 14.56 8.03 5.96
C VAL A 106 15.16 7.45 7.23
N VAL A 107 14.36 7.27 8.29
CA VAL A 107 14.84 6.60 9.52
C VAL A 107 15.12 5.13 9.25
N ALA A 108 14.25 4.42 8.51
CA ALA A 108 14.50 3.03 8.11
C ALA A 108 15.82 2.92 7.32
N TRP A 109 16.04 3.81 6.34
CA TRP A 109 17.27 3.85 5.55
C TRP A 109 18.53 4.03 6.42
N ASN A 110 18.46 4.89 7.42
CA ASN A 110 19.61 5.15 8.29
C ASN A 110 19.75 4.13 9.42
N GLY A 111 18.71 3.34 9.71
CA GLY A 111 18.64 2.41 10.84
C GLY A 111 19.06 0.98 10.55
N PHE A 112 18.98 0.49 9.29
CA PHE A 112 19.40 -0.87 8.98
C PHE A 112 20.93 -0.98 8.86
N GLU A 113 21.48 -2.14 9.21
CA GLU A 113 22.91 -2.45 9.10
C GLU A 113 23.19 -3.27 7.82
N GLN A 114 22.36 -4.27 7.56
CA GLN A 114 22.46 -5.17 6.41
C GLN A 114 21.10 -5.29 5.71
N ALA A 115 21.12 -5.42 4.40
CA ALA A 115 19.95 -5.65 3.58
C ALA A 115 19.92 -7.07 3.01
N THR A 116 18.72 -7.58 2.80
CA THR A 116 18.50 -8.82 2.05
C THR A 116 18.21 -8.49 0.60
N VAL A 117 19.04 -9.02 -0.32
CA VAL A 117 18.87 -8.86 -1.76
C VAL A 117 18.45 -10.19 -2.36
N VAL A 118 17.30 -10.18 -3.04
CA VAL A 118 16.76 -11.33 -3.79
C VAL A 118 16.81 -11.00 -5.28
N GLU A 119 17.61 -11.74 -6.04
CA GLU A 119 17.73 -11.54 -7.48
C GLU A 119 17.19 -12.74 -8.25
N ILE A 120 16.18 -12.49 -9.07
CA ILE A 120 15.60 -13.41 -10.03
C ILE A 120 16.32 -13.14 -11.36
N PRO A 121 17.11 -14.09 -11.89
CA PRO A 121 17.87 -13.88 -13.12
C PRO A 121 16.99 -13.56 -14.33
N ALA A 122 17.58 -12.89 -15.33
CA ALA A 122 16.92 -12.69 -16.61
C ALA A 122 16.48 -14.03 -17.23
N GLU A 123 15.31 -14.01 -17.88
CA GLU A 123 14.71 -15.16 -18.57
C GLU A 123 14.33 -16.34 -17.63
N ALA A 124 14.48 -16.19 -16.32
CA ALA A 124 14.05 -17.21 -15.38
C ALA A 124 12.52 -17.23 -15.23
N GLU A 125 11.92 -18.40 -15.40
CA GLU A 125 10.53 -18.66 -15.09
C GLU A 125 10.46 -19.59 -13.88
N LEU A 126 9.86 -19.11 -12.78
CA LEU A 126 9.79 -19.86 -11.53
C LEU A 126 8.42 -20.54 -11.39
N ASP A 127 8.44 -21.85 -11.19
CA ASP A 127 7.22 -22.64 -10.92
C ASP A 127 6.76 -22.56 -9.46
N ALA A 128 7.68 -22.21 -8.54
CA ALA A 128 7.41 -22.05 -7.13
C ALA A 128 7.75 -20.62 -6.67
N PRO A 129 7.02 -20.06 -5.70
CA PRO A 129 7.27 -18.73 -5.20
C PRO A 129 8.57 -18.65 -4.38
N VAL A 130 9.21 -17.48 -4.42
CA VAL A 130 10.20 -17.09 -3.42
C VAL A 130 9.45 -16.69 -2.14
N ARG A 131 9.86 -17.20 -0.97
CA ARG A 131 9.25 -16.88 0.32
C ARG A 131 10.25 -16.12 1.17
N ILE A 132 9.84 -14.94 1.59
CA ILE A 132 10.59 -14.08 2.51
C ILE A 132 9.75 -13.99 3.79
N ASN A 133 10.27 -14.48 4.91
CA ASN A 133 9.54 -14.49 6.17
C ASN A 133 10.24 -13.58 7.17
N VAL A 134 9.49 -12.61 7.70
CA VAL A 134 9.88 -11.71 8.78
C VAL A 134 9.06 -12.10 10.01
N ALA A 135 9.73 -12.68 11.00
CA ALA A 135 9.11 -13.17 12.22
C ALA A 135 10.07 -12.94 13.41
N ASP A 136 9.55 -13.15 14.62
CA ASP A 136 10.35 -13.04 15.85
C ASP A 136 11.03 -11.67 16.04
N VAL A 137 10.41 -10.63 15.51
CA VAL A 137 10.89 -9.24 15.68
C VAL A 137 10.75 -8.85 17.14
N ALA A 138 11.83 -8.46 17.78
CA ALA A 138 11.86 -8.01 19.16
C ALA A 138 12.31 -6.54 19.25
N GLY A 139 11.59 -5.74 20.03
CA GLY A 139 11.90 -4.33 20.21
C GLY A 139 11.60 -3.47 18.99
N THR A 140 12.41 -2.44 18.76
CA THR A 140 12.28 -1.53 17.60
C THR A 140 13.41 -1.81 16.63
N ARG A 141 13.08 -2.22 15.41
CA ARG A 141 14.04 -2.63 14.39
C ARG A 141 13.83 -1.91 13.07
N ALA A 142 14.93 -1.70 12.34
CA ALA A 142 14.90 -1.36 10.93
C ALA A 142 15.14 -2.61 10.08
N GLN A 143 14.71 -2.56 8.81
CA GLN A 143 14.98 -3.62 7.86
C GLN A 143 14.96 -3.08 6.42
N HIS A 144 15.81 -3.65 5.58
CA HIS A 144 15.84 -3.33 4.16
C HIS A 144 15.84 -4.61 3.32
N ILE A 145 14.90 -4.70 2.38
CA ILE A 145 14.77 -5.82 1.45
C ILE A 145 14.78 -5.28 0.02
N MET A 146 15.59 -5.85 -0.85
CA MET A 146 15.61 -5.55 -2.28
C MET A 146 15.21 -6.78 -3.08
N ILE A 147 14.21 -6.66 -3.95
CA ILE A 147 13.71 -7.71 -4.85
C ILE A 147 13.94 -7.23 -6.29
N ARG A 148 14.73 -7.95 -7.04
CA ARG A 148 15.03 -7.61 -8.44
C ARG A 148 14.64 -8.76 -9.37
N ALA A 149 13.76 -8.46 -10.33
CA ALA A 149 13.37 -9.39 -11.38
C ALA A 149 14.08 -8.99 -12.69
N GLY A 150 14.94 -9.85 -13.18
CA GLY A 150 15.69 -9.63 -14.42
C GLY A 150 14.77 -9.57 -15.65
N LYS A 151 15.29 -9.07 -16.78
CA LYS A 151 14.54 -8.96 -18.05
C LYS A 151 13.91 -10.30 -18.45
N PHE A 152 12.66 -10.27 -18.94
CA PHE A 152 11.91 -11.45 -19.39
C PHE A 152 11.72 -12.53 -18.33
N SER A 153 11.97 -12.25 -17.06
CA SER A 153 11.71 -13.21 -16.00
C SER A 153 10.22 -13.24 -15.63
N LYS A 154 9.80 -14.39 -15.03
CA LYS A 154 8.46 -14.57 -14.48
C LYS A 154 8.56 -15.22 -13.11
N ALA A 155 8.05 -14.53 -12.08
CA ALA A 155 8.16 -15.00 -10.70
C ALA A 155 7.05 -14.49 -9.81
N THR A 156 6.87 -15.19 -8.68
CA THR A 156 6.06 -14.74 -7.55
C THR A 156 6.95 -14.68 -6.31
N VAL A 157 6.85 -13.59 -5.56
CA VAL A 157 7.51 -13.40 -4.27
C VAL A 157 6.44 -13.19 -3.20
N ILE A 158 6.52 -13.93 -2.11
CA ILE A 158 5.64 -13.80 -0.95
C ILE A 158 6.49 -13.29 0.19
N LEU A 159 6.20 -12.07 0.66
CA LEU A 159 6.81 -11.44 1.82
C LEU A 159 5.81 -11.50 2.98
N SER A 160 6.08 -12.33 3.96
CA SER A 160 5.20 -12.55 5.11
C SER A 160 5.77 -11.93 6.37
N HIS A 161 4.92 -11.25 7.13
CA HIS A 161 5.22 -10.70 8.45
C HIS A 161 4.26 -11.31 9.45
N THR A 162 4.81 -11.98 10.48
CA THR A 162 3.97 -12.75 11.41
C THR A 162 4.38 -12.59 12.87
N GLY A 163 3.40 -12.69 13.76
CA GLY A 163 3.61 -12.71 15.21
C GLY A 163 4.18 -11.44 15.79
N SER A 164 5.14 -11.58 16.69
CA SER A 164 5.99 -10.49 17.24
C SER A 164 5.22 -9.45 18.07
N ALA A 165 4.60 -9.91 19.17
CA ALA A 165 3.92 -9.04 20.13
C ALA A 165 4.84 -7.88 20.60
N GLN A 166 4.28 -6.66 20.63
CA GLN A 166 4.96 -5.42 21.02
C GLN A 166 6.16 -5.02 20.14
N ALA A 167 6.41 -5.71 19.05
CA ALA A 167 7.44 -5.34 18.09
C ALA A 167 7.14 -3.98 17.42
N ALA A 168 8.20 -3.29 17.02
CA ALA A 168 8.10 -2.16 16.11
C ALA A 168 9.07 -2.36 14.96
N LEU A 169 8.53 -2.50 13.77
CA LEU A 169 9.31 -2.64 12.54
C LEU A 169 9.17 -1.39 11.68
N ASN A 170 10.30 -0.84 11.27
CA ASN A 170 10.37 0.18 10.22
C ASN A 170 11.12 -0.40 9.03
N GLN A 171 10.41 -0.65 7.94
CA GLN A 171 10.91 -1.44 6.83
C GLN A 171 10.92 -0.66 5.53
N THR A 172 11.97 -0.85 4.73
CA THR A 172 11.99 -0.49 3.31
C THR A 172 12.00 -1.75 2.46
N VAL A 173 11.13 -1.82 1.46
CA VAL A 173 11.12 -2.86 0.44
C VAL A 173 11.27 -2.19 -0.92
N GLU A 174 12.37 -2.45 -1.61
CA GLU A 174 12.58 -2.02 -2.98
C GLU A 174 12.25 -3.19 -3.93
N VAL A 175 11.46 -2.90 -4.96
CA VAL A 175 11.09 -3.87 -6.00
C VAL A 175 11.42 -3.28 -7.36
N GLU A 176 12.22 -3.99 -8.13
CA GLU A 176 12.60 -3.58 -9.49
C GLU A 176 12.25 -4.67 -10.50
N THR A 177 11.49 -4.32 -11.53
CA THR A 177 11.24 -5.21 -12.67
C THR A 177 12.06 -4.77 -13.87
N GLY A 178 12.84 -5.67 -14.43
CA GLY A 178 13.53 -5.46 -15.72
C GLY A 178 12.54 -5.44 -16.89
N ASP A 179 13.03 -5.06 -18.08
CA ASP A 179 12.21 -4.98 -19.29
C ASP A 179 11.48 -6.30 -19.54
N SER A 180 10.19 -6.24 -19.83
CA SER A 180 9.31 -7.39 -20.11
C SER A 180 9.28 -8.46 -19.00
N ALA A 181 9.71 -8.15 -17.80
CA ALA A 181 9.56 -9.05 -16.66
C ALA A 181 8.09 -9.08 -16.18
N ASN A 182 7.67 -10.21 -15.63
CA ASN A 182 6.35 -10.40 -15.04
C ASN A 182 6.51 -10.84 -13.58
N LEU A 183 6.31 -9.94 -12.65
CA LEU A 183 6.52 -10.17 -11.22
C LEU A 183 5.23 -10.00 -10.44
N THR A 184 4.92 -10.96 -9.57
CA THR A 184 3.92 -10.81 -8.54
C THR A 184 4.60 -10.72 -7.18
N VAL A 185 4.31 -9.67 -6.41
CA VAL A 185 4.78 -9.51 -5.03
C VAL A 185 3.56 -9.47 -4.11
N VAL A 186 3.49 -10.42 -3.19
CA VAL A 186 2.44 -10.50 -2.16
C VAL A 186 3.06 -10.14 -0.82
N SER A 187 2.66 -9.02 -0.24
CA SER A 187 3.11 -8.53 1.06
C SER A 187 2.01 -8.77 2.11
N LEU A 188 2.24 -9.74 2.99
CA LEU A 188 1.30 -10.16 4.04
C LEU A 188 1.72 -9.55 5.37
N GLN A 189 0.79 -8.84 6.02
CA GLN A 189 0.94 -8.24 7.34
C GLN A 189 0.02 -8.97 8.30
N GLU A 190 0.49 -10.04 8.94
CA GLU A 190 -0.26 -10.85 9.90
C GLU A 190 0.40 -10.77 11.30
N TRP A 191 0.56 -9.54 11.74
CA TRP A 191 1.17 -9.22 13.01
C TRP A 191 0.29 -9.60 14.20
N ASP A 192 0.92 -9.77 15.36
CA ASP A 192 0.20 -9.70 16.64
C ASP A 192 -0.46 -8.32 16.81
N ASP A 193 -1.64 -8.29 17.43
CA ASP A 193 -2.46 -7.07 17.56
C ASP A 193 -1.80 -5.93 18.36
N THR A 194 -0.63 -6.13 18.92
CA THR A 194 0.17 -5.13 19.65
C THR A 194 1.39 -4.63 18.88
N ALA A 195 1.63 -5.15 17.68
CA ALA A 195 2.78 -4.79 16.86
C ALA A 195 2.58 -3.46 16.13
N LEU A 196 3.68 -2.74 15.94
CA LEU A 196 3.75 -1.51 15.16
C LEU A 196 4.59 -1.75 13.90
N HIS A 197 4.04 -1.44 12.73
CA HIS A 197 4.77 -1.61 11.47
C HIS A 197 4.60 -0.40 10.55
N ALA A 198 5.73 0.22 10.17
CA ALA A 198 5.80 1.16 9.07
C ALA A 198 6.57 0.50 7.92
N SER A 199 5.91 0.32 6.77
CA SER A 199 6.51 -0.29 5.57
C SER A 199 6.51 0.72 4.42
N ASN A 200 7.71 1.02 3.90
CA ASN A 200 7.91 1.86 2.73
C ASN A 200 8.28 0.96 1.55
N GLN A 201 7.33 0.74 0.64
CA GLN A 201 7.48 -0.14 -0.51
C GLN A 201 7.66 0.71 -1.76
N ARG A 202 8.79 0.57 -2.44
CA ARG A 202 9.18 1.37 -3.60
C ARG A 202 9.29 0.46 -4.79
N LEU A 203 8.55 0.78 -5.85
CA LEU A 203 8.32 -0.09 -6.99
C LEU A 203 8.82 0.59 -8.26
N ALA A 204 9.75 -0.02 -8.97
CA ALA A 204 10.23 0.45 -10.26
C ALA A 204 9.88 -0.53 -11.38
N LEU A 205 9.28 -0.02 -12.46
CA LEU A 205 8.80 -0.82 -13.58
C LEU A 205 9.59 -0.49 -14.85
N GLY A 206 10.30 -1.50 -15.40
CA GLY A 206 10.97 -1.42 -16.69
C GLY A 206 10.00 -1.40 -17.86
N ARG A 207 10.52 -1.21 -19.08
CA ARG A 207 9.74 -1.21 -20.33
C ARG A 207 8.93 -2.50 -20.48
N ASP A 208 7.64 -2.38 -20.85
CA ASP A 208 6.74 -3.51 -21.13
C ASP A 208 6.68 -4.55 -20.00
N SER A 209 7.12 -4.20 -18.78
CA SER A 209 7.06 -5.08 -17.62
C SER A 209 5.67 -5.11 -17.01
N LYS A 210 5.38 -6.18 -16.28
CA LYS A 210 4.13 -6.34 -15.52
C LYS A 210 4.46 -6.57 -14.05
N LEU A 211 3.91 -5.72 -13.19
CA LEU A 211 4.00 -5.88 -11.74
C LEU A 211 2.60 -6.00 -11.15
N THR A 212 2.33 -7.11 -10.48
CA THR A 212 1.19 -7.26 -9.60
C THR A 212 1.69 -7.14 -8.15
N HIS A 213 1.31 -6.06 -7.49
CA HIS A 213 1.69 -5.78 -6.10
C HIS A 213 0.47 -5.91 -5.20
N ILE A 214 0.52 -6.84 -4.25
CA ILE A 214 -0.60 -7.19 -3.40
C ILE A 214 -0.22 -6.94 -1.95
N VAL A 215 -1.01 -6.13 -1.23
CA VAL A 215 -0.84 -5.86 0.19
C VAL A 215 -2.04 -6.41 0.96
N VAL A 216 -1.78 -7.30 1.89
CA VAL A 216 -2.81 -7.85 2.79
C VAL A 216 -2.45 -7.48 4.22
N THR A 217 -3.40 -6.88 4.96
CA THR A 217 -3.15 -6.46 6.35
C THR A 217 -4.25 -6.98 7.27
N PHE A 218 -3.87 -7.93 8.10
CA PHE A 218 -4.67 -8.54 9.15
C PHE A 218 -3.86 -8.59 10.44
N GLY A 219 -4.17 -7.72 11.40
CA GLY A 219 -3.43 -7.60 12.66
C GLY A 219 -2.50 -6.38 12.73
N GLY A 220 -1.85 -6.21 13.88
CA GLY A 220 -1.06 -5.04 14.25
C GLY A 220 -1.88 -4.00 15.00
N ASP A 221 -1.27 -3.33 15.97
CA ASP A 221 -1.85 -2.16 16.64
C ASP A 221 -1.95 -0.99 15.66
N LEU A 222 -0.85 -0.70 14.97
CA LEU A 222 -0.78 0.27 13.89
C LEU A 222 0.10 -0.28 12.76
N VAL A 223 -0.47 -0.39 11.57
CA VAL A 223 0.26 -0.73 10.36
C VAL A 223 0.10 0.39 9.34
N ARG A 224 1.22 0.95 8.88
CA ARG A 224 1.23 1.99 7.84
C ARG A 224 2.09 1.51 6.67
N VAL A 225 1.44 1.23 5.54
CA VAL A 225 2.11 0.81 4.30
C VAL A 225 2.02 1.94 3.28
N CYS A 226 3.18 2.44 2.87
CA CYS A 226 3.32 3.42 1.80
C CYS A 226 3.93 2.72 0.59
N ALA A 227 3.23 2.73 -0.55
CA ALA A 227 3.70 2.13 -1.80
C ALA A 227 3.81 3.21 -2.88
N ASP A 228 5.04 3.53 -3.26
CA ASP A 228 5.37 4.53 -4.27
C ASP A 228 5.92 3.86 -5.53
N THR A 229 5.49 4.34 -6.70
CA THR A 229 5.84 3.73 -7.98
C THR A 229 6.64 4.66 -8.88
N ASP A 230 7.52 4.07 -9.70
CA ASP A 230 8.33 4.74 -10.72
C ASP A 230 8.30 3.95 -12.02
N PHE A 231 7.71 4.52 -13.07
CA PHE A 231 7.71 3.91 -14.41
C PHE A 231 8.99 4.31 -15.14
N ARG A 232 9.90 3.36 -15.34
CA ARG A 232 11.21 3.58 -15.99
C ARG A 232 11.24 3.32 -17.49
N GLY A 233 10.13 2.86 -18.05
CA GLY A 233 10.00 2.64 -19.49
C GLY A 233 8.55 2.59 -19.93
N PRO A 234 8.28 2.84 -21.22
CA PRO A 234 6.93 2.81 -21.76
C PRO A 234 6.31 1.41 -21.75
N GLY A 235 4.98 1.36 -21.78
CA GLY A 235 4.21 0.13 -21.92
C GLY A 235 4.14 -0.74 -20.68
N ALA A 236 4.62 -0.27 -19.53
CA ALA A 236 4.56 -1.03 -18.29
C ALA A 236 3.14 -1.12 -17.73
N GLU A 237 2.81 -2.26 -17.12
CA GLU A 237 1.52 -2.57 -16.53
C GLU A 237 1.66 -2.77 -15.02
N LEU A 238 0.92 -1.99 -14.22
CA LEU A 238 0.88 -2.10 -12.78
C LEU A 238 -0.52 -2.50 -12.31
N ASN A 239 -0.61 -3.55 -11.51
CA ASN A 239 -1.82 -3.93 -10.82
C ASN A 239 -1.56 -3.94 -9.30
N MET A 240 -2.22 -3.07 -8.55
CA MET A 240 -2.10 -2.98 -7.10
C MET A 240 -3.38 -3.42 -6.43
N LEU A 241 -3.30 -4.45 -5.61
CA LEU A 241 -4.43 -5.00 -4.87
C LEU A 241 -4.18 -4.84 -3.38
N GLY A 242 -5.19 -4.36 -2.64
CA GLY A 242 -5.11 -4.24 -1.19
C GLY A 242 -6.30 -4.88 -0.50
N ILE A 243 -6.03 -5.64 0.55
CA ILE A 243 -7.04 -6.28 1.39
C ILE A 243 -6.69 -5.99 2.83
N TYR A 244 -7.63 -5.46 3.61
CA TYR A 244 -7.42 -5.22 5.03
C TYR A 244 -8.67 -5.50 5.85
N PHE A 245 -8.46 -6.04 7.02
CA PHE A 245 -9.49 -6.26 8.03
C PHE A 245 -9.06 -5.58 9.32
N VAL A 246 -9.91 -4.68 9.84
CA VAL A 246 -9.56 -3.81 10.97
C VAL A 246 -10.44 -4.12 12.14
N ASP A 247 -9.85 -4.57 13.23
CA ASP A 247 -10.53 -4.82 14.49
C ASP A 247 -10.51 -3.60 15.42
N GLY A 248 -11.31 -3.67 16.48
CA GLY A 248 -11.44 -2.60 17.45
C GLY A 248 -10.10 -2.11 18.01
N GLY A 249 -9.89 -0.79 17.98
CA GLY A 249 -8.67 -0.12 18.43
C GLY A 249 -7.51 -0.11 17.43
N GLN A 250 -7.53 -0.94 16.40
CA GLN A 250 -6.46 -0.98 15.38
C GLN A 250 -6.52 0.23 14.44
N HIS A 251 -5.34 0.62 13.93
CA HIS A 251 -5.20 1.62 12.88
C HIS A 251 -4.41 1.04 11.70
N LEU A 252 -5.10 0.80 10.57
CA LEU A 252 -4.47 0.29 9.36
C LEU A 252 -4.51 1.35 8.27
N GLU A 253 -3.33 1.82 7.85
CA GLU A 253 -3.17 2.91 6.88
C GLU A 253 -2.43 2.43 5.63
N HIS A 254 -3.03 2.64 4.45
CA HIS A 254 -2.45 2.31 3.16
C HIS A 254 -2.39 3.57 2.30
N ARG A 255 -1.20 3.91 1.84
CA ARG A 255 -0.95 5.05 0.97
C ARG A 255 -0.31 4.56 -0.32
N VAL A 256 -0.92 4.87 -1.43
CA VAL A 256 -0.44 4.49 -2.75
C VAL A 256 -0.12 5.76 -3.53
N PHE A 257 1.02 5.79 -4.18
CA PHE A 257 1.36 6.83 -5.13
C PHE A 257 1.78 6.22 -6.46
N VAL A 258 0.96 6.46 -7.50
CA VAL A 258 1.22 6.00 -8.86
C VAL A 258 1.62 7.18 -9.71
N ASP A 259 2.92 7.28 -10.02
CA ASP A 259 3.50 8.36 -10.81
C ASP A 259 3.72 7.90 -12.26
N HIS A 260 2.76 8.19 -13.14
CA HIS A 260 2.87 7.92 -14.56
C HIS A 260 3.79 8.94 -15.22
N SER A 261 5.05 8.59 -15.41
CA SER A 261 6.10 9.42 -16.02
C SER A 261 6.49 8.99 -17.42
N GLN A 262 5.97 7.83 -17.90
CA GLN A 262 6.30 7.23 -19.19
C GLN A 262 5.03 6.98 -20.03
N PRO A 263 5.12 7.03 -21.37
CA PRO A 263 3.97 6.82 -22.22
C PRO A 263 3.44 5.39 -22.24
N LYS A 264 2.15 5.25 -22.54
CA LYS A 264 1.44 3.98 -22.73
C LYS A 264 1.52 3.03 -21.52
N CYS A 265 1.64 3.58 -20.32
CA CYS A 265 1.60 2.81 -19.10
C CYS A 265 0.16 2.64 -18.61
N PHE A 266 -0.05 1.49 -17.98
CA PHE A 266 -1.34 1.08 -17.47
C PHE A 266 -1.25 0.88 -15.95
N SER A 267 -2.27 1.34 -15.20
CA SER A 267 -2.39 0.97 -13.78
C SER A 267 -3.83 0.72 -13.35
N ARG A 268 -3.98 -0.24 -12.45
CA ARG A 268 -5.21 -0.49 -11.70
C ARG A 268 -4.87 -0.63 -10.23
N VAL A 269 -5.54 0.17 -9.41
CA VAL A 269 -5.38 0.16 -7.95
C VAL A 269 -6.73 -0.20 -7.34
N THR A 270 -6.82 -1.34 -6.65
CA THR A 270 -8.06 -1.77 -6.03
C THR A 270 -7.82 -2.21 -4.60
N TYR A 271 -8.39 -1.47 -3.65
CA TYR A 271 -8.29 -1.76 -2.22
C TYR A 271 -9.67 -2.01 -1.62
N LYS A 272 -9.81 -3.06 -0.84
CA LYS A 272 -11.04 -3.40 -0.11
C LYS A 272 -10.74 -3.64 1.37
N GLY A 273 -11.54 -3.01 2.23
CA GLY A 273 -11.44 -3.15 3.67
C GLY A 273 -12.75 -3.53 4.36
N ALA A 274 -12.68 -4.33 5.39
CA ALA A 274 -13.77 -4.54 6.33
C ALA A 274 -13.35 -4.07 7.72
N LEU A 275 -14.27 -3.44 8.45
CA LEU A 275 -13.98 -2.85 9.74
C LEU A 275 -15.02 -3.30 10.77
N GLN A 276 -14.54 -3.74 11.93
CA GLN A 276 -15.39 -4.11 13.06
C GLN A 276 -14.80 -3.65 14.39
N GLY A 277 -15.68 -3.46 15.37
CA GLY A 277 -15.28 -3.07 16.71
C GLY A 277 -15.14 -1.56 16.89
N LYS A 278 -15.20 -1.15 18.15
CA LYS A 278 -15.08 0.25 18.53
C LYS A 278 -13.66 0.76 18.26
N ASP A 279 -13.55 1.99 17.74
CA ASP A 279 -12.30 2.67 17.43
C ASP A 279 -11.43 1.94 16.36
N ALA A 280 -11.99 0.96 15.63
CA ALA A 280 -11.37 0.43 14.42
C ALA A 280 -11.24 1.54 13.36
N HIS A 281 -10.03 1.77 12.85
CA HIS A 281 -9.79 2.87 11.92
C HIS A 281 -8.95 2.42 10.73
N SER A 282 -9.52 2.52 9.53
CA SER A 282 -8.77 2.38 8.29
C SER A 282 -8.55 3.73 7.61
N VAL A 283 -7.39 3.88 6.99
CA VAL A 283 -7.07 5.00 6.10
C VAL A 283 -6.57 4.44 4.78
N TRP A 284 -7.19 4.88 3.70
CA TRP A 284 -6.66 4.64 2.35
C TRP A 284 -6.50 5.96 1.61
N ILE A 285 -5.31 6.21 1.12
CA ILE A 285 -4.99 7.37 0.28
C ILE A 285 -4.44 6.82 -1.04
N GLY A 286 -5.11 7.13 -2.14
CA GLY A 286 -4.66 6.86 -3.49
C GLY A 286 -4.30 8.17 -4.17
N ASP A 287 -3.04 8.32 -4.54
CA ASP A 287 -2.54 9.46 -5.29
C ASP A 287 -2.08 8.97 -6.66
N CYS A 288 -2.68 9.46 -7.73
CA CYS A 288 -2.27 9.16 -9.09
C CYS A 288 -1.88 10.47 -9.81
N LEU A 289 -0.67 10.51 -10.33
CA LEU A 289 -0.16 11.61 -11.13
C LEU A 289 0.11 11.14 -12.55
N ILE A 290 -0.45 11.84 -13.54
CA ILE A 290 -0.16 11.63 -14.97
C ILE A 290 0.65 12.82 -15.45
N ARG A 291 1.94 12.60 -15.67
CA ARG A 291 2.88 13.66 -16.07
C ARG A 291 2.71 14.04 -17.53
N GLU A 292 3.22 15.22 -17.90
CA GLU A 292 3.16 15.76 -19.26
C GLU A 292 3.66 14.78 -20.33
N ALA A 293 4.68 13.97 -20.03
CA ALA A 293 5.27 13.01 -20.97
C ALA A 293 4.52 11.65 -21.06
N ALA A 294 3.46 11.44 -20.29
CA ALA A 294 2.80 10.15 -20.12
C ALA A 294 1.61 9.95 -21.10
N ASP A 295 1.86 10.14 -22.40
CA ASP A 295 0.87 9.93 -23.46
C ASP A 295 0.29 8.50 -23.42
N GLY A 296 -1.01 8.35 -23.65
CA GLY A 296 -1.67 7.05 -23.74
C GLY A 296 -1.74 6.29 -22.41
N THR A 297 -1.68 6.99 -21.29
CA THR A 297 -1.92 6.41 -19.96
C THR A 297 -3.37 5.96 -19.82
N ASP A 298 -3.55 4.78 -19.22
CA ASP A 298 -4.83 4.26 -18.74
C ASP A 298 -4.72 3.87 -17.27
N THR A 299 -5.43 4.60 -16.39
CA THR A 299 -5.34 4.41 -14.94
C THR A 299 -6.71 4.44 -14.27
N TYR A 300 -6.89 3.62 -13.24
CA TYR A 300 -8.10 3.65 -12.42
C TYR A 300 -7.81 3.21 -10.98
N GLU A 301 -8.34 3.98 -10.03
CA GLU A 301 -8.24 3.68 -8.61
C GLU A 301 -9.62 3.39 -7.99
N LEU A 302 -9.69 2.37 -7.17
CA LEU A 302 -10.90 1.97 -6.46
C LEU A 302 -10.61 1.62 -5.01
N ASN A 303 -11.30 2.29 -4.08
CA ASN A 303 -11.35 1.85 -2.70
C ASN A 303 -12.79 1.55 -2.26
N ARG A 304 -12.99 0.42 -1.62
CA ARG A 304 -14.28 0.05 -1.02
C ARG A 304 -14.10 -0.40 0.42
N ASN A 305 -14.90 0.18 1.32
CA ASN A 305 -14.91 -0.21 2.73
C ASN A 305 -16.29 -0.72 3.14
N LEU A 306 -16.31 -1.76 3.94
CA LEU A 306 -17.49 -2.36 4.52
C LEU A 306 -17.41 -2.21 6.06
N VAL A 307 -18.23 -1.33 6.62
CA VAL A 307 -18.32 -1.11 8.07
C VAL A 307 -19.31 -2.10 8.66
N LEU A 308 -18.82 -3.03 9.46
CA LEU A 308 -19.58 -4.15 10.01
C LEU A 308 -20.29 -3.81 11.33
N THR A 309 -19.72 -2.88 12.13
CA THR A 309 -20.23 -2.50 13.44
C THR A 309 -20.17 -0.99 13.65
N GLU A 310 -20.91 -0.48 14.62
CA GLU A 310 -20.82 0.92 15.04
C GLU A 310 -19.46 1.21 15.72
N GLY A 311 -19.01 2.46 15.61
CA GLY A 311 -17.75 2.94 16.20
C GLY A 311 -16.51 2.69 15.35
N ALA A 312 -16.61 1.97 14.25
CA ALA A 312 -15.55 1.85 13.25
C ALA A 312 -15.60 3.01 12.25
N LYS A 313 -14.42 3.45 11.78
CA LYS A 313 -14.25 4.58 10.86
C LYS A 313 -13.32 4.22 9.70
N ALA A 314 -13.72 4.57 8.47
CA ALA A 314 -12.89 4.47 7.28
C ALA A 314 -12.72 5.87 6.66
N ASP A 315 -11.47 6.31 6.51
CA ASP A 315 -11.12 7.48 5.71
C ASP A 315 -10.57 7.00 4.36
N SER A 316 -11.13 7.51 3.27
CA SER A 316 -10.73 7.15 1.91
C SER A 316 -10.61 8.40 1.07
N VAL A 317 -9.40 8.66 0.55
CA VAL A 317 -9.05 9.90 -0.16
C VAL A 317 -8.37 9.54 -1.48
N PRO A 318 -9.12 9.39 -2.57
CA PRO A 318 -8.54 9.29 -3.89
C PRO A 318 -8.19 10.68 -4.44
N ASN A 319 -7.00 10.84 -4.99
CA ASN A 319 -6.51 12.04 -5.64
C ASN A 319 -6.05 11.71 -7.07
N LEU A 320 -6.35 12.57 -8.01
CA LEU A 320 -5.96 12.41 -9.41
C LEU A 320 -5.46 13.75 -9.95
N GLU A 321 -4.20 13.78 -10.34
CA GLU A 321 -3.55 14.92 -10.97
C GLU A 321 -3.21 14.58 -12.41
N ILE A 322 -3.62 15.42 -13.36
CA ILE A 322 -3.46 15.18 -14.79
C ILE A 322 -2.78 16.38 -15.43
N GLU A 323 -1.53 16.21 -15.83
CA GLU A 323 -0.75 17.23 -16.55
C GLU A 323 -0.85 17.08 -18.07
N ASN A 324 -1.35 15.93 -18.57
CA ASN A 324 -1.43 15.60 -20.00
C ASN A 324 -2.85 15.16 -20.39
N GLY A 325 -3.40 15.76 -21.45
CA GLY A 325 -4.72 15.42 -21.98
C GLY A 325 -4.76 14.27 -23.00
N GLU A 326 -3.59 13.82 -23.51
CA GLU A 326 -3.48 12.75 -24.51
C GLU A 326 -3.41 11.36 -23.82
N ILE A 327 -4.46 11.01 -23.09
CA ILE A 327 -4.57 9.77 -22.31
C ILE A 327 -5.71 8.89 -22.83
N GLU A 328 -5.62 7.56 -22.62
CA GLU A 328 -6.70 6.61 -22.91
C GLU A 328 -7.83 6.74 -21.89
N GLY A 329 -7.49 6.89 -20.62
CA GLY A 329 -8.46 7.10 -19.56
C GLY A 329 -7.83 7.28 -18.19
N ALA A 330 -8.55 8.02 -17.33
CA ALA A 330 -8.19 8.18 -15.94
C ALA A 330 -9.46 8.28 -15.08
N GLY A 331 -9.42 7.70 -13.89
CA GLY A 331 -10.54 7.80 -12.99
C GLY A 331 -10.27 7.22 -11.61
N HIS A 332 -11.12 7.59 -10.66
CA HIS A 332 -11.11 7.01 -9.35
C HIS A 332 -12.53 6.83 -8.81
N ALA A 333 -12.71 5.90 -7.88
CA ALA A 333 -13.93 5.75 -7.11
C ALA A 333 -13.63 5.35 -5.67
N SER A 334 -14.42 5.86 -4.75
CA SER A 334 -14.38 5.48 -3.35
C SER A 334 -15.79 5.27 -2.81
N ALA A 335 -15.99 4.19 -2.08
CA ALA A 335 -17.27 3.92 -1.43
C ALA A 335 -17.04 3.30 -0.05
N THR A 336 -17.67 3.89 0.97
CA THR A 336 -17.75 3.29 2.30
C THR A 336 -19.23 3.02 2.59
N GLY A 337 -19.56 1.73 2.67
CA GLY A 337 -20.91 1.25 2.97
C GLY A 337 -20.96 0.63 4.36
N ARG A 338 -22.12 0.73 5.02
CA ARG A 338 -22.45 -0.14 6.14
C ARG A 338 -22.89 -1.49 5.60
N PHE A 339 -22.87 -2.47 6.46
CA PHE A 339 -23.41 -3.79 6.15
C PHE A 339 -24.85 -3.65 5.60
N ASP A 340 -25.11 -4.29 4.46
CA ASP A 340 -26.40 -4.18 3.78
C ASP A 340 -27.45 -5.04 4.49
N ASP A 341 -28.33 -4.37 5.24
CA ASP A 341 -29.43 -5.02 5.96
C ASP A 341 -30.44 -5.70 5.02
N GLU A 342 -30.54 -5.26 3.76
CA GLU A 342 -31.43 -5.90 2.77
C GLU A 342 -30.85 -7.23 2.31
N GLN A 343 -29.53 -7.29 2.04
CA GLN A 343 -28.85 -8.54 1.70
C GLN A 343 -28.89 -9.52 2.87
N LEU A 344 -28.68 -9.01 4.09
CA LEU A 344 -28.79 -9.80 5.31
C LEU A 344 -30.20 -10.37 5.46
N PHE A 345 -31.22 -9.52 5.36
CA PHE A 345 -32.61 -9.91 5.44
C PHE A 345 -32.98 -10.95 4.37
N TYR A 346 -32.51 -10.79 3.13
CA TYR A 346 -32.74 -11.76 2.07
C TYR A 346 -32.17 -13.15 2.42
N LEU A 347 -30.93 -13.22 2.88
CA LEU A 347 -30.32 -14.48 3.28
C LEU A 347 -31.04 -15.12 4.48
N MET A 348 -31.40 -14.32 5.47
CA MET A 348 -32.15 -14.78 6.66
C MET A 348 -33.55 -15.28 6.26
N SER A 349 -34.24 -14.64 5.33
CA SER A 349 -35.54 -15.09 4.82
C SER A 349 -35.49 -16.43 4.09
N ARG A 350 -34.29 -16.83 3.65
CA ARG A 350 -34.01 -18.16 3.07
C ARG A 350 -33.55 -19.19 4.08
N GLY A 351 -33.61 -18.86 5.38
CA GLY A 351 -33.28 -19.77 6.48
C GLY A 351 -31.81 -19.80 6.85
N VAL A 352 -30.98 -18.87 6.30
CA VAL A 352 -29.59 -18.72 6.73
C VAL A 352 -29.55 -17.98 8.07
N PRO A 353 -28.93 -18.52 9.13
CA PRO A 353 -28.76 -17.81 10.38
C PRO A 353 -28.01 -16.48 10.18
N GLU A 354 -28.34 -15.44 10.95
CA GLU A 354 -27.78 -14.09 10.78
C GLU A 354 -26.24 -14.10 10.72
N HIS A 355 -25.60 -14.81 11.64
CA HIS A 355 -24.13 -14.88 11.68
C HIS A 355 -23.52 -15.51 10.43
N GLU A 356 -24.16 -16.53 9.87
CA GLU A 356 -23.74 -17.16 8.61
C GLU A 356 -23.96 -16.21 7.43
N ALA A 357 -25.07 -15.49 7.42
CA ALA A 357 -25.37 -14.52 6.38
C ALA A 357 -24.33 -13.40 6.37
N ARG A 358 -23.96 -12.85 7.53
CA ARG A 358 -22.87 -11.86 7.67
C ARG A 358 -21.55 -12.41 7.13
N ARG A 359 -21.20 -13.63 7.51
CA ARG A 359 -19.97 -14.30 7.05
C ARG A 359 -19.94 -14.44 5.52
N LEU A 360 -21.02 -14.89 4.93
CA LEU A 360 -21.12 -15.06 3.48
C LEU A 360 -20.96 -13.74 2.72
N VAL A 361 -21.54 -12.65 3.20
CA VAL A 361 -21.41 -11.33 2.57
C VAL A 361 -19.97 -10.84 2.62
N VAL A 362 -19.31 -10.89 3.79
CA VAL A 362 -17.91 -10.44 3.93
C VAL A 362 -16.96 -11.30 3.12
N ARG A 363 -17.18 -12.63 3.13
CA ARG A 363 -16.43 -13.57 2.29
C ARG A 363 -16.58 -13.21 0.80
N GLY A 364 -17.78 -12.97 0.33
CA GLY A 364 -18.06 -12.56 -1.05
C GLY A 364 -17.41 -11.22 -1.40
N PHE A 365 -17.39 -10.28 -0.45
CA PHE A 365 -16.77 -8.97 -0.63
C PHE A 365 -15.27 -9.06 -0.91
N PHE A 366 -14.55 -9.95 -0.23
CA PHE A 366 -13.11 -10.15 -0.43
C PHE A 366 -12.76 -11.15 -1.53
N ALA A 367 -13.62 -12.15 -1.78
CA ALA A 367 -13.32 -13.26 -2.68
C ALA A 367 -12.88 -12.81 -4.08
N GLU A 368 -13.45 -11.73 -4.59
CA GLU A 368 -13.09 -11.17 -5.90
C GLU A 368 -11.60 -10.78 -5.97
N LEU A 369 -11.07 -10.10 -4.92
CA LEU A 369 -9.67 -9.71 -4.86
C LEU A 369 -8.76 -10.88 -4.50
N ILE A 370 -9.14 -11.67 -3.51
CA ILE A 370 -8.34 -12.82 -3.05
C ILE A 370 -8.09 -13.78 -4.21
N ASN A 371 -9.10 -14.05 -5.04
CA ASN A 371 -8.95 -14.94 -6.19
C ASN A 371 -8.02 -14.38 -7.29
N GLN A 372 -7.79 -13.07 -7.34
CA GLN A 372 -6.86 -12.45 -8.28
C GLN A 372 -5.39 -12.65 -7.89
N ILE A 373 -5.09 -13.07 -6.66
CA ILE A 373 -3.72 -13.31 -6.19
C ILE A 373 -3.03 -14.40 -7.00
N GLY A 374 -3.79 -15.39 -7.49
CA GLY A 374 -3.27 -16.41 -8.39
C GLY A 374 -2.31 -17.43 -7.77
N VAL A 375 -2.12 -17.38 -6.43
CA VAL A 375 -1.32 -18.34 -5.65
C VAL A 375 -2.26 -19.13 -4.76
N PRO A 376 -2.62 -20.39 -5.09
CA PRO A 376 -3.69 -21.13 -4.43
C PRO A 376 -3.54 -21.22 -2.90
N GLU A 377 -2.35 -21.51 -2.41
CA GLU A 377 -2.08 -21.61 -0.98
C GLU A 377 -2.28 -20.29 -0.22
N VAL A 378 -1.95 -19.14 -0.86
CA VAL A 378 -2.19 -17.80 -0.29
C VAL A 378 -3.69 -17.52 -0.28
N VAL A 379 -4.40 -17.88 -1.36
CA VAL A 379 -5.85 -17.72 -1.47
C VAL A 379 -6.55 -18.50 -0.35
N ASP A 380 -6.19 -19.78 -0.16
CA ASP A 380 -6.79 -20.63 0.87
C ASP A 380 -6.48 -20.11 2.28
N HIS A 381 -5.24 -19.68 2.52
CA HIS A 381 -4.82 -19.09 3.78
C HIS A 381 -5.60 -17.81 4.10
N LEU A 382 -5.67 -16.87 3.17
CA LEU A 382 -6.38 -15.60 3.38
C LEU A 382 -7.88 -15.79 3.58
N MET A 383 -8.49 -16.73 2.87
CA MET A 383 -9.90 -17.04 3.08
C MET A 383 -10.14 -17.61 4.50
N ALA A 384 -9.22 -18.44 4.99
CA ALA A 384 -9.27 -18.94 6.37
C ALA A 384 -9.05 -17.83 7.40
N THR A 385 -8.12 -16.90 7.15
CA THR A 385 -7.86 -15.75 8.03
C THR A 385 -9.09 -14.83 8.11
N VAL A 386 -9.73 -14.50 6.99
CA VAL A 386 -10.98 -13.72 6.99
C VAL A 386 -12.07 -14.38 7.84
N GLU A 387 -12.20 -15.71 7.76
CA GLU A 387 -13.14 -16.47 8.57
C GLU A 387 -12.79 -16.39 10.07
N ALA A 388 -11.51 -16.46 10.41
CA ALA A 388 -11.04 -16.35 11.80
C ALA A 388 -11.29 -14.95 12.38
N GLU A 389 -11.04 -13.88 11.61
CA GLU A 389 -11.30 -12.50 12.03
C GLU A 389 -12.80 -12.28 12.30
N LEU A 390 -13.67 -12.77 11.41
CA LEU A 390 -15.12 -12.71 11.62
C LEU A 390 -15.60 -13.47 12.85
N ALA A 391 -14.87 -14.51 13.26
CA ALA A 391 -15.21 -15.27 14.45
C ALA A 391 -14.84 -14.53 15.76
N LYS A 392 -13.80 -13.69 15.76
CA LYS A 392 -13.39 -12.86 16.93
C LYS A 392 -14.50 -11.90 17.36
N SER A 393 -15.24 -11.32 16.41
CA SER A 393 -16.34 -10.37 16.69
C SER A 393 -17.49 -10.96 17.52
N ARG A 394 -17.54 -12.29 17.71
CA ARG A 394 -18.58 -12.98 18.47
C ARG A 394 -18.32 -12.99 19.99
N ASN A 395 -17.10 -12.67 20.40
CA ASN A 395 -16.66 -12.78 21.79
C ASN A 395 -16.46 -11.42 22.48
N ASN A 396 -16.67 -10.32 21.74
CA ASN A 396 -16.68 -8.94 22.20
C ASN A 396 -18.09 -8.32 22.02
#